data_7bb56c350746811e92f956da08b6007a
#
_entry.id   7bb56c350746811e92f956da08b6007a
#
_cell.length_a   1.000
_cell.length_b   1.000
_cell.length_c   1.000
_cell.angle_alpha   90.00
_cell.angle_beta   90.00
_cell.angle_gamma   90.00
#
_symmetry.space_group_name_H-M   'P 1'
#
loop_
_entity.id
_entity.type
_entity.pdbx_description
1 polymer ?
#
loop_
_entity_poly.entity_id
_entity_poly.type
_entity_poly.pdbx_seq_one_letter_code
_entity_poly.pdbx_strand_id
1 'polypeptide(L)'
;VRGDESFVSRVQDMPVSKEEFFDLTKMAKYVGVTEQFKDVINTFHTPEGETPAGFKRELVMEKDGVVKVDLVRDISYDKNGILRPTNVLFSADSANPYEVEPISPLISNLTCNPGIIYDLFINNPKANVGNKYKNRDEVMAEIGRVLGPGCDISVELNNPFEQDFNKILEEAEKFREMFSKYRVVIKVPHTGAVTPQNVTQLLSGNKKLDKRPDQVGTEDALRGHNLALKLHEHGFR
;
A
#
# COMPACT_ATOMS: atom_id res chain seq x y z
N VAL A 1 -8.24 10.68 19.44
CA VAL A 1 -8.85 10.07 20.65
C VAL A 1 -10.22 9.52 20.29
N ARG A 2 -10.51 8.31 20.75
CA ARG A 2 -11.83 7.66 20.60
C ARG A 2 -12.33 7.26 22.00
N GLY A 3 -13.64 7.18 22.17
CA GLY A 3 -14.22 6.73 23.43
C GLY A 3 -15.52 7.45 23.78
N ASP A 4 -15.70 7.70 25.05
CA ASP A 4 -16.88 8.42 25.56
C ASP A 4 -16.99 9.82 24.91
N GLU A 5 -18.19 10.17 24.41
CA GLU A 5 -18.41 11.41 23.66
C GLU A 5 -18.10 12.65 24.50
N SER A 6 -18.39 12.62 25.79
CA SER A 6 -18.16 13.75 26.68
C SER A 6 -16.67 14.01 26.93
N PHE A 7 -15.88 12.96 26.96
CA PHE A 7 -14.44 13.05 27.05
C PHE A 7 -13.82 13.44 25.71
N VAL A 8 -14.22 12.78 24.62
CA VAL A 8 -13.72 13.07 23.27
C VAL A 8 -13.93 14.53 22.90
N SER A 9 -15.15 15.07 23.13
CA SER A 9 -15.45 16.46 22.81
C SER A 9 -14.59 17.48 23.55
N ARG A 10 -14.06 17.13 24.73
CA ARG A 10 -13.17 18.03 25.50
C ARG A 10 -11.71 17.98 25.05
N VAL A 11 -11.27 16.88 24.46
CA VAL A 11 -9.85 16.64 24.16
C VAL A 11 -9.53 16.52 22.67
N GLN A 12 -10.55 16.42 21.80
CA GLN A 12 -10.34 16.17 20.36
C GLN A 12 -9.50 17.25 19.67
N ASP A 13 -9.62 18.50 20.14
CA ASP A 13 -8.91 19.65 19.57
C ASP A 13 -7.64 20.03 20.34
N MET A 14 -7.29 19.26 21.36
CA MET A 14 -6.04 19.47 22.09
C MET A 14 -4.86 19.03 21.24
N PRO A 15 -3.94 19.94 20.92
CA PRO A 15 -2.72 19.54 20.23
C PRO A 15 -1.88 18.65 21.16
N VAL A 16 -1.46 17.51 20.65
CA VAL A 16 -0.54 16.60 21.34
C VAL A 16 0.67 16.40 20.44
N SER A 17 1.83 16.83 20.90
CA SER A 17 3.07 16.58 20.19
C SER A 17 3.42 15.09 20.19
N LYS A 18 4.32 14.68 19.30
CA LYS A 18 4.79 13.31 19.25
C LYS A 18 5.49 12.91 20.57
N GLU A 19 6.25 13.81 21.14
CA GLU A 19 6.94 13.64 22.42
C GLU A 19 5.94 13.46 23.57
N GLU A 20 4.96 14.36 23.67
CA GLU A 20 3.91 14.27 24.69
C GLU A 20 3.11 12.98 24.57
N PHE A 21 2.80 12.55 23.34
CA PHE A 21 2.12 11.26 23.13
C PHE A 21 2.98 10.09 23.63
N PHE A 22 4.28 10.08 23.31
CA PHE A 22 5.19 9.07 23.79
C PHE A 22 5.37 9.09 25.32
N ASP A 23 5.46 10.26 25.90
CA ASP A 23 5.59 10.43 27.35
C ASP A 23 4.30 9.98 28.06
N LEU A 24 3.15 10.31 27.52
CA LEU A 24 1.87 9.84 28.02
C LEU A 24 1.78 8.30 27.98
N THR A 25 2.28 7.67 26.93
CA THR A 25 2.29 6.21 26.81
C THR A 25 3.32 5.53 27.71
N LYS A 26 4.42 6.21 28.06
CA LYS A 26 5.44 5.70 28.99
C LYS A 26 5.04 5.85 30.45
N MET A 27 4.41 6.97 30.80
CA MET A 27 4.11 7.33 32.19
C MET A 27 2.87 6.61 32.74
N ALA A 28 1.96 6.22 31.86
CA ALA A 28 0.72 5.59 32.31
C ALA A 28 0.95 4.10 32.60
N LYS A 29 1.15 3.75 33.85
CA LYS A 29 1.13 2.36 34.33
C LYS A 29 -0.15 1.59 33.97
N TYR A 30 -1.13 2.27 33.39
CA TYR A 30 -2.45 1.79 33.06
C TYR A 30 -2.81 1.98 31.58
N VAL A 31 -1.85 2.30 30.73
CA VAL A 31 -2.07 2.31 29.28
C VAL A 31 -1.83 0.92 28.74
N GLY A 32 -2.92 0.25 28.40
CA GLY A 32 -2.87 -1.01 27.68
C GLY A 32 -2.73 -0.78 26.18
N VAL A 33 -2.70 -1.86 25.45
CA VAL A 33 -2.87 -1.87 23.99
C VAL A 33 -4.13 -2.65 23.64
N THR A 34 -4.76 -2.30 22.51
CA THR A 34 -5.90 -3.05 22.00
C THR A 34 -5.44 -4.37 21.40
N GLU A 35 -6.36 -5.32 21.21
CA GLU A 35 -6.05 -6.55 20.49
C GLU A 35 -5.67 -6.23 19.04
N GLN A 36 -6.35 -5.28 18.40
CA GLN A 36 -5.99 -4.80 17.06
C GLN A 36 -4.54 -4.29 17.00
N PHE A 37 -4.07 -3.58 18.02
CA PHE A 37 -2.67 -3.15 18.10
C PHE A 37 -1.71 -4.34 18.04
N LYS A 38 -1.98 -5.38 18.85
CA LYS A 38 -1.16 -6.59 18.88
C LYS A 38 -1.17 -7.32 17.54
N ASP A 39 -2.35 -7.48 16.96
CA ASP A 39 -2.52 -8.15 15.67
C ASP A 39 -1.76 -7.44 14.55
N VAL A 40 -1.81 -6.11 14.51
CA VAL A 40 -1.10 -5.32 13.52
C VAL A 40 0.41 -5.47 13.69
N ILE A 41 0.95 -5.34 14.91
CA ILE A 41 2.38 -5.48 15.17
C ILE A 41 2.87 -6.89 14.77
N ASN A 42 2.14 -7.92 15.12
CA ASN A 42 2.48 -9.30 14.79
C ASN A 42 2.43 -9.56 13.27
N THR A 43 1.39 -9.06 12.61
CA THR A 43 1.20 -9.25 11.16
C THR A 43 2.29 -8.57 10.34
N PHE A 44 2.74 -7.38 10.77
CA PHE A 44 3.71 -6.58 10.02
C PHE A 44 5.16 -6.75 10.49
N HIS A 45 5.40 -7.61 11.48
CA HIS A 45 6.73 -7.82 12.05
C HIS A 45 7.46 -6.52 12.37
N THR A 46 6.72 -5.55 12.93
CA THR A 46 7.21 -4.19 13.14
C THR A 46 8.28 -4.17 14.22
N PRO A 47 9.44 -3.53 13.98
CA PRO A 47 10.46 -3.37 14.99
C PRO A 47 9.94 -2.66 16.24
N GLU A 48 10.54 -2.98 17.39
CA GLU A 48 10.15 -2.37 18.67
C GLU A 48 10.27 -0.84 18.61
N GLY A 49 9.25 -0.16 19.08
CA GLY A 49 9.21 1.31 19.13
C GLY A 49 8.73 1.97 17.84
N GLU A 50 8.59 1.23 16.74
CA GLU A 50 8.13 1.76 15.46
C GLU A 50 6.61 1.66 15.29
N THR A 51 6.09 2.37 14.31
CA THR A 51 4.69 2.27 13.88
C THR A 51 4.69 1.73 12.45
N PRO A 52 3.96 0.66 12.16
CA PRO A 52 3.90 0.11 10.81
C PRO A 52 3.46 1.18 9.79
N ALA A 53 4.04 1.15 8.60
CA ALA A 53 3.67 2.08 7.53
C ALA A 53 2.15 1.98 7.22
N GLY A 54 1.50 3.12 7.05
CA GLY A 54 0.06 3.23 6.81
C GLY A 54 -0.81 3.01 8.05
N PHE A 55 -0.19 3.05 9.24
CA PHE A 55 -0.91 3.07 10.51
C PHE A 55 -0.51 4.30 11.33
N LYS A 56 -1.41 4.71 12.19
CA LYS A 56 -1.15 5.71 13.23
C LYS A 56 -1.65 5.23 14.58
N ARG A 57 -1.08 5.78 15.63
CA ARG A 57 -1.49 5.50 17.01
C ARG A 57 -2.68 6.37 17.37
N GLU A 58 -3.69 5.77 17.97
CA GLU A 58 -4.81 6.47 18.59
C GLU A 58 -4.98 6.05 20.03
N LEU A 59 -5.42 6.99 20.86
CA LEU A 59 -5.84 6.69 22.21
C LEU A 59 -7.33 6.31 22.21
N VAL A 60 -7.63 5.17 22.81
CA VAL A 60 -9.00 4.68 23.02
C VAL A 60 -9.28 4.72 24.50
N MET A 61 -10.32 5.46 24.89
CA MET A 61 -10.83 5.43 26.25
C MET A 61 -11.96 4.42 26.34
N GLU A 62 -11.78 3.41 27.18
CA GLU A 62 -12.81 2.42 27.48
C GLU A 62 -13.76 2.92 28.57
N LYS A 63 -14.94 2.29 28.68
CA LYS A 63 -15.99 2.71 29.60
C LYS A 63 -15.59 2.67 31.09
N ASP A 64 -14.61 1.86 31.42
CA ASP A 64 -14.04 1.74 32.76
C ASP A 64 -12.96 2.80 33.07
N GLY A 65 -12.72 3.72 32.13
CA GLY A 65 -11.72 4.78 32.26
C GLY A 65 -10.29 4.31 31.93
N VAL A 66 -10.12 3.09 31.47
CA VAL A 66 -8.83 2.59 31.00
C VAL A 66 -8.50 3.20 29.64
N VAL A 67 -7.31 3.76 29.53
CA VAL A 67 -6.79 4.26 28.24
C VAL A 67 -5.98 3.17 27.60
N LYS A 68 -6.29 2.89 26.34
CA LYS A 68 -5.52 1.96 25.50
C LYS A 68 -4.99 2.65 24.28
N VAL A 69 -3.82 2.22 23.82
CA VAL A 69 -3.28 2.60 22.50
C VAL A 69 -3.76 1.61 21.47
N ASP A 70 -4.27 2.13 20.36
CA ASP A 70 -4.66 1.36 19.20
C ASP A 70 -3.83 1.75 17.99
N LEU A 71 -3.74 0.86 17.02
CA LEU A 71 -3.21 1.13 15.69
C LEU A 71 -4.38 1.17 14.72
N VAL A 72 -4.68 2.37 14.24
CA VAL A 72 -5.69 2.56 13.21
C VAL A 72 -5.04 2.81 11.87
N ARG A 73 -5.68 2.34 10.83
CA ARG A 73 -5.18 2.56 9.48
C ARG A 73 -5.22 4.04 9.16
N ASP A 74 -4.08 4.57 8.77
CA ASP A 74 -3.92 5.96 8.32
C ASP A 74 -4.71 6.24 7.03
N ILE A 75 -5.03 5.17 6.29
CA ILE A 75 -5.91 5.20 5.12
C ILE A 75 -7.31 5.80 5.40
N SER A 76 -7.72 5.88 6.65
CA SER A 76 -8.95 6.57 7.05
C SER A 76 -8.85 8.08 6.96
N TYR A 77 -7.65 8.60 6.80
CA TYR A 77 -7.35 10.03 6.73
C TYR A 77 -6.64 10.34 5.41
N ASP A 78 -6.80 11.56 4.94
CA ASP A 78 -6.04 12.06 3.80
C ASP A 78 -4.61 12.49 4.22
N LYS A 79 -3.81 12.97 3.25
CA LYS A 79 -2.45 13.44 3.49
C LYS A 79 -2.33 14.61 4.48
N ASN A 80 -3.43 15.31 4.74
CA ASN A 80 -3.50 16.45 5.67
C ASN A 80 -4.00 16.01 7.05
N GLY A 81 -4.23 14.72 7.27
CA GLY A 81 -4.78 14.20 8.52
C GLY A 81 -6.28 14.42 8.70
N ILE A 82 -6.99 14.78 7.63
CA ILE A 82 -8.44 14.97 7.64
C ILE A 82 -9.13 13.63 7.41
N LEU A 83 -10.09 13.30 8.25
CA LEU A 83 -10.89 12.08 8.09
C LEU A 83 -11.60 12.11 6.73
N ARG A 84 -11.47 11.02 5.99
CA ARG A 84 -12.11 10.89 4.68
C ARG A 84 -13.63 10.94 4.82
N PRO A 85 -14.33 11.56 3.86
CA PRO A 85 -15.77 11.81 3.97
C PRO A 85 -16.64 10.57 3.86
N THR A 86 -16.03 9.40 3.65
CA THR A 86 -16.74 8.13 3.46
C THR A 86 -15.98 6.97 4.07
N ASN A 87 -16.71 5.98 4.56
CA ASN A 87 -16.17 4.69 5.01
C ASN A 87 -15.92 3.72 3.84
N VAL A 88 -16.29 4.09 2.62
CA VAL A 88 -16.00 3.32 1.41
C VAL A 88 -14.57 3.62 0.98
N LEU A 89 -13.78 2.57 0.77
CA LEU A 89 -12.41 2.68 0.30
C LEU A 89 -12.41 2.72 -1.23
N PHE A 90 -12.07 3.88 -1.78
CA PHE A 90 -11.93 4.03 -3.24
C PHE A 90 -10.52 3.68 -3.68
N SER A 91 -10.43 2.88 -4.73
CA SER A 91 -9.17 2.58 -5.41
C SER A 91 -9.11 3.29 -6.74
N ALA A 92 -7.99 3.93 -7.05
CA ALA A 92 -7.71 4.46 -8.37
C ALA A 92 -6.69 3.58 -9.09
N ASP A 93 -6.84 3.43 -10.39
CA ASP A 93 -5.89 2.75 -11.27
C ASP A 93 -5.30 3.77 -12.26
N SER A 94 -4.21 4.41 -11.87
CA SER A 94 -3.57 5.47 -12.66
C SER A 94 -2.11 5.63 -12.26
N ALA A 95 -1.30 6.07 -13.20
CA ALA A 95 0.07 6.54 -12.97
C ALA A 95 0.24 8.03 -13.28
N ASN A 96 -0.87 8.74 -13.53
CA ASN A 96 -0.84 10.17 -13.84
C ASN A 96 -1.04 11.01 -12.57
N PRO A 97 0.02 11.64 -12.01
CA PRO A 97 -0.10 12.43 -10.80
C PRO A 97 -1.09 13.60 -10.93
N TYR A 98 -1.25 14.15 -12.12
CA TYR A 98 -2.15 15.28 -12.37
C TYR A 98 -3.64 14.87 -12.28
N GLU A 99 -3.95 13.62 -12.62
CA GLU A 99 -5.31 13.07 -12.47
C GLU A 99 -5.58 12.63 -11.03
N VAL A 100 -4.55 12.10 -10.36
CA VAL A 100 -4.66 11.56 -9.01
C VAL A 100 -4.74 12.67 -7.97
N GLU A 101 -4.03 13.77 -8.14
CA GLU A 101 -3.93 14.85 -7.15
C GLU A 101 -5.31 15.44 -6.77
N PRO A 102 -6.19 15.82 -7.70
CA PRO A 102 -7.51 16.40 -7.36
C PRO A 102 -8.44 15.43 -6.62
N ILE A 103 -8.28 14.13 -6.83
CA ILE A 103 -9.11 13.10 -6.19
C ILE A 103 -8.44 12.43 -4.98
N SER A 104 -7.22 12.85 -4.64
CA SER A 104 -6.46 12.27 -3.52
C SER A 104 -7.19 12.26 -2.19
N PRO A 105 -8.07 13.24 -1.84
CA PRO A 105 -8.84 13.17 -0.61
C PRO A 105 -9.82 11.99 -0.53
N LEU A 106 -10.24 11.45 -1.67
CA LEU A 106 -11.19 10.33 -1.74
C LEU A 106 -10.50 8.97 -1.85
N ILE A 107 -9.29 8.95 -2.43
CA ILE A 107 -8.57 7.70 -2.72
C ILE A 107 -7.93 7.17 -1.45
N SER A 108 -8.19 5.91 -1.16
CA SER A 108 -7.56 5.17 -0.06
C SER A 108 -6.59 4.08 -0.55
N ASN A 109 -6.63 3.77 -1.83
CA ASN A 109 -5.69 2.86 -2.48
C ASN A 109 -5.44 3.31 -3.92
N LEU A 110 -4.20 3.22 -4.36
CA LEU A 110 -3.84 3.40 -5.75
C LEU A 110 -3.15 2.14 -6.26
N THR A 111 -3.51 1.72 -7.44
CA THR A 111 -2.83 0.64 -8.17
C THR A 111 -2.39 1.13 -9.54
N CYS A 112 -1.31 0.56 -10.03
CA CYS A 112 -0.85 0.75 -11.39
C CYS A 112 -0.02 -0.48 -11.82
N ASN A 113 0.26 -0.54 -13.10
CA ASN A 113 1.12 -1.56 -13.68
C ASN A 113 2.10 -0.93 -14.69
N PRO A 114 3.12 -1.65 -15.16
CA PRO A 114 4.09 -1.10 -16.10
C PRO A 114 3.46 -0.51 -17.38
N GLY A 115 2.43 -1.12 -17.92
CA GLY A 115 1.72 -0.59 -19.09
C GLY A 115 1.08 0.77 -18.81
N ILE A 116 0.41 0.93 -17.68
CA ILE A 116 -0.18 2.23 -17.26
C ILE A 116 0.92 3.25 -17.08
N ILE A 117 2.03 2.89 -16.43
CA ILE A 117 3.14 3.81 -16.17
C ILE A 117 3.83 4.23 -17.47
N TYR A 118 4.19 3.29 -18.32
CA TYR A 118 4.98 3.59 -19.51
C TYR A 118 4.12 4.01 -20.70
N ASP A 119 3.10 3.22 -21.07
CA ASP A 119 2.36 3.45 -22.30
C ASP A 119 1.32 4.56 -22.16
N LEU A 120 0.62 4.59 -21.03
CA LEU A 120 -0.44 5.58 -20.83
C LEU A 120 0.08 6.91 -20.27
N PHE A 121 1.20 6.92 -19.55
CA PHE A 121 1.71 8.13 -18.92
C PHE A 121 3.07 8.58 -19.45
N ILE A 122 4.17 7.87 -19.17
CA ILE A 122 5.54 8.36 -19.49
C ILE A 122 5.70 8.65 -20.97
N ASN A 123 5.32 7.71 -21.82
CA ASN A 123 5.46 7.79 -23.28
C ASN A 123 4.32 8.58 -23.97
N ASN A 124 3.36 9.09 -23.20
CA ASN A 124 2.26 9.87 -23.72
C ASN A 124 2.52 11.38 -23.51
N PRO A 125 2.88 12.14 -24.58
CA PRO A 125 3.22 13.56 -24.43
C PRO A 125 2.03 14.44 -24.02
N LYS A 126 0.80 13.95 -24.15
CA LYS A 126 -0.39 14.66 -23.68
C LYS A 126 -0.59 14.52 -22.18
N ALA A 127 -0.17 13.39 -21.59
CA ALA A 127 -0.26 13.12 -20.18
C ALA A 127 1.01 13.61 -19.45
N ASN A 128 2.19 13.25 -19.94
CA ASN A 128 3.49 13.66 -19.41
C ASN A 128 3.97 14.98 -20.04
N VAL A 129 3.27 16.05 -19.73
CA VAL A 129 3.52 17.35 -20.31
C VAL A 129 4.96 17.83 -20.04
N GLY A 130 5.64 18.24 -21.09
CA GLY A 130 7.03 18.65 -21.02
C GLY A 130 8.01 17.51 -20.78
N ASN A 131 7.55 16.26 -20.90
CA ASN A 131 8.36 15.06 -20.68
C ASN A 131 9.08 15.11 -19.32
N LYS A 132 8.33 15.50 -18.28
CA LYS A 132 8.82 15.74 -16.92
C LYS A 132 9.32 14.46 -16.25
N TYR A 133 8.60 13.36 -16.43
CA TYR A 133 8.93 12.07 -15.82
C TYR A 133 9.58 11.16 -16.87
N LYS A 134 10.73 10.57 -16.52
CA LYS A 134 11.56 9.77 -17.44
C LYS A 134 11.49 8.28 -17.16
N ASN A 135 11.17 7.90 -15.94
CA ASN A 135 11.19 6.51 -15.51
C ASN A 135 10.10 6.25 -14.46
N ARG A 136 9.89 4.97 -14.18
CA ARG A 136 8.90 4.49 -13.23
C ARG A 136 9.12 5.05 -11.82
N ASP A 137 10.36 5.10 -11.37
CA ASP A 137 10.67 5.49 -10.00
C ASP A 137 10.31 6.96 -9.73
N GLU A 138 10.57 7.85 -10.70
CA GLU A 138 10.15 9.25 -10.61
C GLU A 138 8.63 9.40 -10.54
N VAL A 139 7.90 8.62 -11.36
CA VAL A 139 6.43 8.60 -11.33
C VAL A 139 5.91 8.11 -9.99
N MET A 140 6.44 7.00 -9.50
CA MET A 140 5.98 6.40 -8.25
C MET A 140 6.32 7.27 -7.03
N ALA A 141 7.48 7.90 -7.02
CA ALA A 141 7.83 8.87 -5.97
C ALA A 141 6.86 10.06 -5.92
N GLU A 142 6.49 10.58 -7.09
CA GLU A 142 5.50 11.66 -7.17
C GLU A 142 4.10 11.22 -6.76
N ILE A 143 3.68 10.02 -7.14
CA ILE A 143 2.42 9.43 -6.68
C ILE A 143 2.40 9.33 -5.14
N GLY A 144 3.49 8.84 -4.54
CA GLY A 144 3.62 8.80 -3.09
C GLY A 144 3.47 10.19 -2.45
N ARG A 145 4.11 11.20 -3.02
CA ARG A 145 3.99 12.59 -2.55
C ARG A 145 2.56 13.13 -2.64
N VAL A 146 1.89 12.86 -3.76
CA VAL A 146 0.52 13.32 -4.00
C VAL A 146 -0.46 12.68 -3.04
N LEU A 147 -0.37 11.38 -2.84
CA LEU A 147 -1.31 10.61 -2.01
C LEU A 147 -1.03 10.77 -0.52
N GLY A 148 0.23 10.80 -0.14
CA GLY A 148 0.63 10.83 1.26
C GLY A 148 0.45 9.49 1.99
N PRO A 149 0.78 9.44 3.30
CA PRO A 149 0.77 8.20 4.08
C PRO A 149 -0.63 7.60 4.33
N GLY A 150 -1.68 8.36 4.11
CA GLY A 150 -3.07 7.92 4.25
C GLY A 150 -3.61 7.11 3.06
N CYS A 151 -2.74 6.55 2.22
CA CYS A 151 -3.14 5.77 1.06
C CYS A 151 -2.26 4.53 0.90
N ASP A 152 -2.86 3.41 0.55
CA ASP A 152 -2.10 2.22 0.13
C ASP A 152 -1.61 2.42 -1.32
N ILE A 153 -0.36 2.05 -1.58
CA ILE A 153 0.23 2.13 -2.92
C ILE A 153 0.57 0.72 -3.38
N SER A 154 -0.15 0.24 -4.38
CA SER A 154 0.08 -1.08 -4.97
C SER A 154 1.00 -0.94 -6.18
N VAL A 155 2.16 -1.56 -6.11
CA VAL A 155 3.19 -1.53 -7.17
C VAL A 155 3.34 -2.92 -7.77
N GLU A 156 3.15 -3.03 -9.07
CA GLU A 156 3.39 -4.28 -9.79
C GLU A 156 4.86 -4.46 -10.12
N LEU A 157 5.35 -5.68 -9.95
CA LEU A 157 6.69 -6.07 -10.38
C LEU A 157 6.90 -5.80 -11.86
N ASN A 158 8.05 -5.25 -12.21
CA ASN A 158 8.34 -4.77 -13.57
C ASN A 158 8.41 -5.90 -14.60
N ASN A 159 9.01 -7.03 -14.22
CA ASN A 159 9.11 -8.21 -15.08
C ASN A 159 8.18 -9.31 -14.60
N PRO A 160 7.01 -9.48 -15.23
CA PRO A 160 6.05 -10.53 -14.85
C PRO A 160 6.59 -11.95 -15.10
N PHE A 161 7.64 -12.10 -15.89
CA PHE A 161 8.24 -13.39 -16.25
C PHE A 161 9.51 -13.72 -15.45
N GLU A 162 9.91 -12.87 -14.50
CA GLU A 162 11.10 -13.14 -13.67
C GLU A 162 10.90 -14.42 -12.85
N GLN A 163 11.89 -15.29 -12.88
CA GLN A 163 11.90 -16.57 -12.17
C GLN A 163 12.86 -16.56 -10.98
N ASP A 164 13.83 -15.66 -10.99
CA ASP A 164 14.79 -15.51 -9.90
C ASP A 164 14.16 -14.72 -8.74
N PHE A 165 13.87 -15.43 -7.66
CA PHE A 165 13.25 -14.81 -6.48
C PHE A 165 14.13 -13.71 -5.86
N ASN A 166 15.44 -13.81 -5.94
CA ASN A 166 16.33 -12.77 -5.37
C ASN A 166 16.16 -11.44 -6.11
N LYS A 167 16.00 -11.47 -7.44
CA LYS A 167 15.73 -10.25 -8.22
C LYS A 167 14.36 -9.67 -7.93
N ILE A 168 13.37 -10.53 -7.72
CA ILE A 168 12.03 -10.12 -7.31
C ILE A 168 12.06 -9.47 -5.94
N LEU A 169 12.78 -10.08 -5.00
CA LEU A 169 12.96 -9.56 -3.66
C LEU A 169 13.69 -8.21 -3.66
N GLU A 170 14.77 -8.09 -4.44
CA GLU A 170 15.51 -6.84 -4.59
C GLU A 170 14.62 -5.70 -5.11
N GLU A 171 13.78 -5.99 -6.11
CA GLU A 171 12.81 -5.00 -6.61
C GLU A 171 11.77 -4.62 -5.55
N ALA A 172 11.24 -5.60 -4.81
CA ALA A 172 10.29 -5.37 -3.74
C ALA A 172 10.90 -4.53 -2.60
N GLU A 173 12.14 -4.84 -2.19
CA GLU A 173 12.87 -4.07 -1.18
C GLU A 173 13.11 -2.63 -1.62
N LYS A 174 13.46 -2.40 -2.87
CA LYS A 174 13.59 -1.06 -3.43
C LYS A 174 12.31 -0.25 -3.27
N PHE A 175 11.14 -0.86 -3.50
CA PHE A 175 9.87 -0.18 -3.27
C PHE A 175 9.57 0.02 -1.79
N ARG A 176 9.93 -0.92 -0.93
CA ARG A 176 9.81 -0.77 0.53
C ARG A 176 10.63 0.43 1.02
N GLU A 177 11.85 0.60 0.52
CA GLU A 177 12.71 1.74 0.85
C GLU A 177 12.13 3.06 0.31
N MET A 178 11.76 3.10 -0.97
CA MET A 178 11.18 4.28 -1.62
C MET A 178 9.91 4.75 -0.92
N PHE A 179 9.08 3.82 -0.48
CA PHE A 179 7.82 4.07 0.19
C PHE A 179 7.85 3.79 1.69
N SER A 180 8.99 3.97 2.35
CA SER A 180 9.16 3.66 3.78
C SER A 180 8.17 4.40 4.71
N LYS A 181 7.64 5.54 4.25
CA LYS A 181 6.61 6.33 4.96
C LYS A 181 5.17 5.95 4.59
N TYR A 182 5.00 5.02 3.66
CA TYR A 182 3.70 4.64 3.12
C TYR A 182 3.48 3.15 3.31
N ARG A 183 2.24 2.74 3.12
CA ARG A 183 1.92 1.34 3.06
C ARG A 183 2.01 0.87 1.61
N VAL A 184 3.08 0.13 1.31
CA VAL A 184 3.27 -0.45 -0.01
C VAL A 184 2.69 -1.87 -0.08
N VAL A 185 2.05 -2.18 -1.20
CA VAL A 185 1.56 -3.50 -1.55
C VAL A 185 2.28 -3.95 -2.81
N ILE A 186 2.93 -5.10 -2.76
CA ILE A 186 3.58 -5.66 -3.95
C ILE A 186 2.55 -6.48 -4.73
N LYS A 187 2.23 -6.00 -5.92
CA LYS A 187 1.32 -6.68 -6.83
C LYS A 187 2.07 -7.72 -7.63
N VAL A 188 1.67 -8.97 -7.46
CA VAL A 188 2.27 -10.13 -8.12
C VAL A 188 1.49 -10.45 -9.38
N PRO A 189 2.11 -10.39 -10.56
CA PRO A 189 1.45 -10.80 -11.79
C PRO A 189 1.31 -12.32 -11.85
N HIS A 190 0.16 -12.79 -12.29
CA HIS A 190 -0.13 -14.20 -12.51
C HIS A 190 0.28 -14.62 -13.95
N THR A 191 1.58 -14.74 -14.18
CA THR A 191 2.14 -15.11 -15.48
C THR A 191 3.16 -16.24 -15.30
N GLY A 192 2.68 -17.44 -15.03
CA GLY A 192 3.55 -18.57 -14.69
C GLY A 192 4.21 -19.22 -15.89
N ALA A 193 3.51 -20.18 -16.46
CA ALA A 193 4.00 -20.98 -17.56
C ALA A 193 3.78 -20.34 -18.95
N VAL A 194 3.14 -19.19 -19.02
CA VAL A 194 2.89 -18.49 -20.28
C VAL A 194 4.13 -17.74 -20.70
N THR A 195 4.70 -18.12 -21.83
CA THR A 195 5.85 -17.43 -22.42
C THR A 195 5.40 -16.17 -23.17
N PRO A 196 6.30 -15.17 -23.39
CA PRO A 196 5.97 -14.02 -24.24
C PRO A 196 5.48 -14.42 -25.63
N GLN A 197 6.00 -15.52 -26.17
CA GLN A 197 5.55 -16.07 -27.46
C GLN A 197 4.12 -16.55 -27.42
N ASN A 198 3.70 -17.27 -26.35
CA ASN A 198 2.34 -17.72 -26.17
C ASN A 198 1.37 -16.54 -26.03
N VAL A 199 1.76 -15.49 -25.30
CA VAL A 199 0.97 -14.25 -25.20
C VAL A 199 0.81 -13.60 -26.58
N THR A 200 1.89 -13.46 -27.32
CA THR A 200 1.85 -12.90 -28.69
C THR A 200 0.96 -13.70 -29.60
N GLN A 201 1.03 -15.04 -29.57
CA GLN A 201 0.16 -15.92 -30.34
C GLN A 201 -1.32 -15.73 -29.97
N LEU A 202 -1.61 -15.63 -28.67
CA LEU A 202 -2.99 -15.40 -28.20
C LEU A 202 -3.52 -14.05 -28.68
N LEU A 203 -2.74 -12.99 -28.57
CA LEU A 203 -3.12 -11.63 -29.00
C LEU A 203 -3.29 -11.52 -30.52
N SER A 204 -2.53 -12.30 -31.27
CA SER A 204 -2.68 -12.37 -32.75
C SER A 204 -3.90 -13.20 -33.20
N GLY A 205 -4.71 -13.69 -32.28
CA GLY A 205 -5.87 -14.52 -32.56
C GLY A 205 -5.54 -16.00 -32.82
N ASN A 206 -4.29 -16.41 -32.65
CA ASN A 206 -3.92 -17.82 -32.70
C ASN A 206 -4.28 -18.51 -31.39
N LYS A 207 -5.36 -19.27 -31.42
CA LYS A 207 -5.88 -19.99 -30.24
C LYS A 207 -5.12 -21.30 -29.94
N LYS A 208 -4.12 -21.65 -30.72
CA LYS A 208 -3.30 -22.84 -30.46
C LYS A 208 -2.15 -22.44 -29.53
N LEU A 209 -2.35 -22.67 -28.27
CA LEU A 209 -1.29 -22.59 -27.27
C LEU A 209 -0.57 -23.92 -27.16
N ASP A 210 0.72 -23.90 -26.78
CA ASP A 210 1.51 -25.13 -26.57
C ASP A 210 0.95 -25.95 -25.39
N LYS A 211 0.26 -25.29 -24.47
CA LYS A 211 -0.47 -25.89 -23.35
C LYS A 211 -1.96 -25.57 -23.44
N ARG A 212 -2.76 -26.45 -22.90
CA ARG A 212 -4.20 -26.16 -22.77
C ARG A 212 -4.44 -24.98 -21.81
N PRO A 213 -5.44 -24.15 -22.05
CA PRO A 213 -5.73 -22.97 -21.20
C PRO A 213 -5.94 -23.31 -19.71
N ASP A 214 -6.57 -24.45 -19.40
CA ASP A 214 -6.77 -24.92 -18.03
C ASP A 214 -5.47 -25.27 -17.31
N GLN A 215 -4.51 -25.86 -18.01
CA GLN A 215 -3.18 -26.17 -17.46
C GLN A 215 -2.36 -24.91 -17.23
N VAL A 216 -2.37 -23.99 -18.19
CA VAL A 216 -1.68 -22.69 -18.07
C VAL A 216 -2.22 -21.92 -16.88
N GLY A 217 -3.54 -21.82 -16.75
CA GLY A 217 -4.18 -21.10 -15.64
C GLY A 217 -3.85 -21.69 -14.27
N THR A 218 -3.78 -23.02 -14.17
CA THR A 218 -3.44 -23.70 -12.92
C THR A 218 -1.97 -23.45 -12.53
N GLU A 219 -1.04 -23.63 -13.48
CA GLU A 219 0.39 -23.38 -13.23
C GLU A 219 0.63 -21.90 -12.84
N ASP A 220 -0.04 -21.00 -13.49
CA ASP A 220 0.05 -19.56 -13.24
C ASP A 220 -0.47 -19.18 -11.85
N ALA A 221 -1.61 -19.73 -11.47
CA ALA A 221 -2.19 -19.53 -10.16
C ALA A 221 -1.28 -20.07 -9.04
N LEU A 222 -0.72 -21.28 -9.21
CA LEU A 222 0.21 -21.87 -8.24
C LEU A 222 1.49 -21.05 -8.12
N ARG A 223 2.04 -20.57 -9.23
CA ARG A 223 3.23 -19.72 -9.21
C ARG A 223 2.96 -18.41 -8.48
N GLY A 224 1.90 -17.71 -8.85
CA GLY A 224 1.51 -16.46 -8.20
C GLY A 224 1.29 -16.62 -6.70
N HIS A 225 0.61 -17.69 -6.31
CA HIS A 225 0.39 -18.02 -4.90
C HIS A 225 1.71 -18.27 -4.15
N ASN A 226 2.58 -19.09 -4.70
CA ASN A 226 3.89 -19.39 -4.09
C ASN A 226 4.77 -18.15 -3.98
N LEU A 227 4.75 -17.27 -4.99
CA LEU A 227 5.48 -16.00 -4.96
C LEU A 227 4.92 -15.06 -3.89
N ALA A 228 3.60 -14.95 -3.78
CA ALA A 228 2.97 -14.16 -2.75
C ALA A 228 3.31 -14.66 -1.34
N LEU A 229 3.31 -15.98 -1.12
CA LEU A 229 3.73 -16.57 0.16
C LEU A 229 5.18 -16.22 0.49
N LYS A 230 6.10 -16.39 -0.45
CA LYS A 230 7.51 -16.05 -0.24
C LYS A 230 7.71 -14.57 0.07
N LEU A 231 7.05 -13.68 -0.65
CA LEU A 231 7.10 -12.24 -0.35
C LEU A 231 6.52 -11.94 1.03
N HIS A 232 5.42 -12.61 1.41
CA HIS A 232 4.84 -12.47 2.74
C HIS A 232 5.80 -12.92 3.85
N GLU A 233 6.53 -14.03 3.67
CA GLU A 233 7.58 -14.49 4.59
C GLU A 233 8.69 -13.45 4.80
N HIS A 234 8.91 -12.56 3.82
CA HIS A 234 9.83 -11.43 3.90
C HIS A 234 9.15 -10.12 4.38
N GLY A 235 7.92 -10.23 4.90
CA GLY A 235 7.17 -9.11 5.46
C GLY A 235 6.53 -8.17 4.44
N PHE A 236 6.34 -8.61 3.20
CA PHE A 236 5.60 -7.86 2.20
C PHE A 236 4.11 -8.18 2.22
N ARG A 237 3.33 -7.29 1.64
CA ARG A 237 1.89 -7.42 1.37
C ARG A 237 1.64 -7.52 -0.10
#